data_93bed878992e0bdcf084a1771d727b5a
#
_entry.id   93bed878992e0bdcf084a1771d727b5a
#
_cell.length_a   1.000
_cell.length_b   1.000
_cell.length_c   1.000
_cell.angle_alpha   90.00
_cell.angle_beta   90.00
_cell.angle_gamma   90.00
#
_symmetry.space_group_name_H-M   'P 1'
#
loop_
_entity.id
_entity.type
_entity.pdbx_description
1 polymer ?
#
loop_
_entity_poly.entity_id
_entity_poly.type
_entity_poly.pdbx_seq_one_letter_code
_entity_poly.pdbx_strand_id
1 'polypeptide(L)'
;MMSLRIFSASLISAALVFNAGCSTVAQQPALQSQAAEQRLSSLAALSKHSPVTRTLDIQEWRTSAGTKVLFMAAPELPMFDLRVTFAAGSSKDQQTYGLANLTSAMLDEGTGNLDAGQIAARFEDLGAEFSAGSYRDMAVVSLRSLSDAKLSTPALELFSQVVAQPSFPAASLARIKNQLLAGFEYDKQNPGKLASLALFEQLYGAHPYAHSSSGTADSIPSISRQQLQEFHRNYYTAGNAQIALVGDLSIAQAKAISEKVSARLPQGSPAAVTPEPVKTAASNTHIEFPSSQTHILLAQLSVKRGDPDYPALFLGNQILGGGGFGTRLMEEVREKRGLTYGIYSSFSPMQASGPFMINVQTRAQLSQATLQLVQDLLRDYLENGPTAAELADAKRESLGSFPLTAASNSAIVGQLAAIGFYDMPLSWMSDFMQEVQALTVEQVHAAFQRHLNPEQLVIVTVGPTVEQLPLPEPVDRSTVSAPAGRQH
;
A
#
# COMPACT_ATOMS: atom_id res chain seq x y z
N MET A 1 -43.92 28.43 -16.68
CA MET A 1 -45.19 27.72 -16.82
C MET A 1 -44.95 26.26 -16.48
N MET A 2 -45.38 25.90 -15.31
CA MET A 2 -46.24 24.75 -14.91
C MET A 2 -45.55 23.39 -15.03
N SER A 3 -45.56 22.54 -14.06
CA SER A 3 -46.35 22.43 -12.81
C SER A 3 -45.74 21.44 -11.84
N LEU A 4 -45.78 21.82 -10.60
CA LEU A 4 -45.53 21.04 -9.38
C LEU A 4 -46.58 19.95 -9.23
N ARG A 5 -46.26 18.68 -8.96
CA ARG A 5 -47.18 17.69 -8.41
C ARG A 5 -46.68 17.13 -7.10
N ILE A 6 -47.39 17.54 -6.07
CA ILE A 6 -47.37 17.07 -4.69
C ILE A 6 -48.09 15.71 -4.66
N PHE A 7 -47.51 14.70 -4.00
CA PHE A 7 -48.23 13.50 -3.60
C PHE A 7 -48.36 13.43 -2.08
N SER A 8 -49.64 13.42 -1.66
CA SER A 8 -50.09 13.40 -0.28
C SER A 8 -49.92 12.04 0.38
N ALA A 9 -49.51 12.04 1.64
CA ALA A 9 -49.51 10.88 2.52
C ALA A 9 -50.94 10.57 3.00
N SER A 10 -51.36 9.31 2.90
CA SER A 10 -52.59 8.79 3.53
C SER A 10 -52.24 7.96 4.76
N LEU A 11 -52.64 8.49 5.92
CA LEU A 11 -52.70 7.76 7.19
C LEU A 11 -53.84 6.74 7.15
N ILE A 12 -53.57 5.49 7.46
CA ILE A 12 -54.61 4.49 7.80
C ILE A 12 -54.41 4.12 9.28
N SER A 13 -55.35 4.55 10.10
CA SER A 13 -55.54 4.11 11.48
C SER A 13 -56.18 2.72 11.48
N ALA A 14 -55.58 1.75 12.14
CA ALA A 14 -56.19 0.47 12.47
C ALA A 14 -56.32 0.31 13.97
N ALA A 15 -57.59 0.07 14.40
CA ALA A 15 -57.99 -0.02 15.80
C ALA A 15 -57.51 -1.31 16.47
N LEU A 16 -57.10 -1.13 17.73
CA LEU A 16 -56.77 -2.21 18.69
C LEU A 16 -58.04 -2.94 19.13
N VAL A 17 -58.11 -4.24 18.93
CA VAL A 17 -59.01 -5.14 19.65
C VAL A 17 -58.21 -5.88 20.71
N PHE A 18 -58.51 -5.58 21.98
CA PHE A 18 -58.02 -6.31 23.15
C PHE A 18 -58.67 -7.68 23.21
N ASN A 19 -57.94 -8.78 23.12
CA ASN A 19 -58.32 -10.08 23.59
C ASN A 19 -57.40 -10.51 24.71
N ALA A 20 -57.94 -10.56 25.91
CA ALA A 20 -57.27 -11.11 27.13
C ALA A 20 -57.26 -12.65 27.02
N GLY A 21 -56.07 -13.19 26.73
CA GLY A 21 -55.79 -14.61 26.84
C GLY A 21 -54.66 -14.79 27.82
N CYS A 22 -54.93 -15.28 29.00
CA CYS A 22 -53.94 -15.79 29.96
C CYS A 22 -53.20 -16.97 29.30
N SER A 23 -51.96 -16.76 28.94
CA SER A 23 -51.00 -17.83 28.63
C SER A 23 -49.81 -17.66 29.53
N THR A 24 -49.58 -18.68 30.35
CA THR A 24 -48.43 -18.85 31.22
C THR A 24 -47.11 -18.62 30.47
N VAL A 25 -46.41 -17.54 30.83
CA VAL A 25 -45.07 -17.28 30.38
C VAL A 25 -44.14 -18.34 31.02
N ALA A 26 -43.78 -19.32 30.25
CA ALA A 26 -42.65 -20.16 30.59
C ALA A 26 -41.38 -19.31 30.58
N GLN A 27 -40.75 -19.15 31.71
CA GLN A 27 -39.44 -18.56 31.89
C GLN A 27 -38.42 -19.21 30.96
N GLN A 28 -37.92 -18.47 29.97
CA GLN A 28 -36.63 -18.72 29.37
C GLN A 28 -35.58 -17.75 30.00
N PRO A 29 -34.93 -18.16 31.06
CA PRO A 29 -33.74 -17.45 31.48
C PRO A 29 -32.56 -18.43 31.43
N ALA A 30 -31.49 -18.05 30.90
CA ALA A 30 -30.16 -18.61 31.10
C ALA A 30 -29.29 -18.71 29.82
N LEU A 31 -29.89 -18.75 28.63
CA LEU A 31 -29.10 -18.88 27.41
C LEU A 31 -28.39 -17.57 27.00
N GLN A 32 -28.94 -16.39 27.31
CA GLN A 32 -28.31 -15.13 26.97
C GLN A 32 -27.15 -14.72 27.91
N SER A 33 -27.27 -15.06 29.21
CA SER A 33 -26.19 -14.76 30.17
C SER A 33 -24.98 -15.69 29.99
N GLN A 34 -25.21 -16.98 29.69
CA GLN A 34 -24.13 -17.92 29.43
C GLN A 34 -23.39 -17.62 28.13
N ALA A 35 -24.06 -17.16 27.08
CA ALA A 35 -23.42 -16.74 25.83
C ALA A 35 -22.61 -15.45 25.99
N ALA A 36 -23.06 -14.53 26.85
CA ALA A 36 -22.32 -13.30 27.15
C ALA A 36 -21.09 -13.57 28.04
N GLU A 37 -21.23 -14.43 29.06
CA GLU A 37 -20.10 -14.87 29.89
C GLU A 37 -19.08 -15.71 29.12
N GLN A 38 -19.50 -16.56 28.20
CA GLN A 38 -18.60 -17.30 27.33
C GLN A 38 -17.86 -16.37 26.34
N ARG A 39 -18.47 -15.29 25.83
CA ARG A 39 -17.79 -14.30 24.99
C ARG A 39 -16.72 -13.52 25.77
N LEU A 40 -17.02 -13.10 27.00
CA LEU A 40 -16.07 -12.40 27.86
C LEU A 40 -14.90 -13.30 28.31
N SER A 41 -15.18 -14.57 28.62
CA SER A 41 -14.13 -15.54 28.94
C SER A 41 -13.26 -15.88 27.70
N SER A 42 -13.80 -15.80 26.48
CA SER A 42 -13.02 -16.04 25.25
C SER A 42 -12.01 -14.92 24.98
N LEU A 43 -12.34 -13.67 25.28
CA LEU A 43 -11.39 -12.54 25.18
C LEU A 43 -10.24 -12.68 26.19
N ALA A 44 -10.53 -13.10 27.42
CA ALA A 44 -9.52 -13.38 28.44
C ALA A 44 -8.67 -14.63 28.09
N ALA A 45 -9.24 -15.58 27.34
CA ALA A 45 -8.52 -16.75 26.84
C ALA A 45 -7.62 -16.43 25.65
N LEU A 46 -8.05 -15.52 24.76
CA LEU A 46 -7.25 -15.06 23.61
C LEU A 46 -5.93 -14.39 24.07
N SER A 47 -5.93 -13.72 25.23
CA SER A 47 -4.69 -13.12 25.76
C SER A 47 -3.64 -14.13 26.20
N LYS A 48 -4.00 -15.42 26.30
CA LYS A 48 -3.10 -16.52 26.71
C LYS A 48 -2.57 -17.37 25.54
N HIS A 49 -3.07 -17.16 24.34
CA HIS A 49 -2.62 -17.88 23.16
C HIS A 49 -1.70 -17.00 22.33
N SER A 50 -0.47 -17.46 22.15
CA SER A 50 0.41 -16.85 21.13
C SER A 50 -0.23 -17.07 19.77
N PRO A 51 -0.31 -16.05 18.90
CA PRO A 51 -0.82 -16.21 17.54
C PRO A 51 -0.01 -17.30 16.82
N VAL A 52 -0.70 -18.28 16.27
CA VAL A 52 -0.05 -19.30 15.44
C VAL A 52 0.23 -18.66 14.08
N THR A 53 1.49 -18.51 13.73
CA THR A 53 1.89 -18.06 12.41
C THR A 53 1.50 -19.15 11.40
N ARG A 54 0.58 -18.81 10.47
CA ARG A 54 0.22 -19.72 9.36
C ARG A 54 1.44 -19.86 8.46
N THR A 55 1.97 -21.08 8.32
CA THR A 55 2.96 -21.39 7.30
C THR A 55 2.27 -21.43 5.95
N LEU A 56 2.71 -20.61 5.01
CA LEU A 56 2.18 -20.61 3.65
C LEU A 56 2.89 -21.72 2.87
N ASP A 57 2.10 -22.68 2.35
CA ASP A 57 2.62 -23.73 1.45
C ASP A 57 2.76 -23.17 0.04
N ILE A 58 3.86 -22.45 -0.20
CA ILE A 58 4.16 -21.81 -1.47
C ILE A 58 4.90 -22.80 -2.37
N GLN A 59 4.33 -23.04 -3.54
CA GLN A 59 4.94 -23.85 -4.58
C GLN A 59 5.52 -22.97 -5.68
N GLU A 60 6.71 -23.32 -6.18
CA GLU A 60 7.42 -22.60 -7.24
C GLU A 60 7.71 -23.48 -8.43
N TRP A 61 7.57 -22.93 -9.64
CA TRP A 61 8.05 -23.52 -10.89
C TRP A 61 8.29 -22.44 -11.95
N ARG A 62 8.82 -22.85 -13.09
CA ARG A 62 8.88 -22.01 -14.29
C ARG A 62 8.02 -22.60 -15.39
N THR A 63 7.37 -21.70 -16.16
CA THR A 63 6.65 -22.08 -17.37
C THR A 63 7.62 -22.43 -18.49
N SER A 64 7.11 -23.04 -19.56
CA SER A 64 7.89 -23.34 -20.78
C SER A 64 8.48 -22.08 -21.43
N ALA A 65 7.83 -20.90 -21.25
CA ALA A 65 8.34 -19.61 -21.71
C ALA A 65 9.31 -18.95 -20.72
N GLY A 66 9.66 -19.62 -19.60
CA GLY A 66 10.63 -19.16 -18.62
C GLY A 66 10.08 -18.29 -17.49
N THR A 67 8.79 -17.97 -17.47
CA THR A 67 8.15 -17.15 -16.44
C THR A 67 8.17 -17.86 -15.09
N LYS A 68 8.67 -17.20 -14.05
CA LYS A 68 8.63 -17.68 -12.65
C LYS A 68 7.19 -17.64 -12.13
N VAL A 69 6.77 -18.70 -11.45
CA VAL A 69 5.42 -18.84 -10.91
C VAL A 69 5.50 -19.19 -9.43
N LEU A 70 4.75 -18.46 -8.61
CA LEU A 70 4.50 -18.80 -7.21
C LEU A 70 3.01 -19.08 -7.03
N PHE A 71 2.69 -20.19 -6.38
CA PHE A 71 1.31 -20.63 -6.16
C PHE A 71 1.07 -21.06 -4.72
N MET A 72 -0.10 -20.71 -4.21
CA MET A 72 -0.62 -21.23 -2.95
C MET A 72 -2.10 -21.63 -3.13
N ALA A 73 -2.42 -22.87 -2.79
CA ALA A 73 -3.81 -23.32 -2.75
C ALA A 73 -4.56 -22.71 -1.55
N ALA A 74 -5.75 -22.18 -1.80
CA ALA A 74 -6.66 -21.59 -0.80
C ALA A 74 -8.11 -21.89 -1.19
N PRO A 75 -8.61 -23.14 -0.92
CA PRO A 75 -9.88 -23.62 -1.44
C PRO A 75 -11.11 -23.18 -0.63
N GLU A 76 -10.95 -22.30 0.36
CA GLU A 76 -12.00 -21.86 1.27
C GLU A 76 -13.14 -21.10 0.54
N LEU A 77 -12.81 -20.42 -0.56
CA LEU A 77 -13.75 -19.71 -1.42
C LEU A 77 -13.59 -20.17 -2.87
N PRO A 78 -14.68 -20.36 -3.65
CA PRO A 78 -14.62 -20.84 -5.03
C PRO A 78 -14.12 -19.74 -6.00
N MET A 79 -12.95 -19.20 -5.74
CA MET A 79 -12.34 -18.11 -6.51
C MET A 79 -10.80 -18.18 -6.44
N PHE A 80 -10.15 -17.49 -7.37
CA PHE A 80 -8.70 -17.31 -7.34
C PHE A 80 -8.29 -15.90 -7.73
N ASP A 81 -7.14 -15.49 -7.24
CA ASP A 81 -6.42 -14.28 -7.63
C ASP A 81 -5.17 -14.66 -8.43
N LEU A 82 -5.03 -14.06 -9.60
CA LEU A 82 -3.87 -14.11 -10.47
C LEU A 82 -3.22 -12.73 -10.51
N ARG A 83 -1.91 -12.65 -10.31
CA ARG A 83 -1.15 -11.43 -10.48
C ARG A 83 0.06 -11.68 -11.37
N VAL A 84 0.21 -10.89 -12.42
CA VAL A 84 1.40 -10.86 -13.28
C VAL A 84 2.15 -9.57 -13.00
N THR A 85 3.39 -9.70 -12.60
CA THR A 85 4.28 -8.57 -12.28
C THR A 85 5.40 -8.52 -13.32
N PHE A 86 5.64 -7.36 -13.89
CA PHE A 86 6.72 -7.12 -14.86
C PHE A 86 7.71 -6.10 -14.30
N ALA A 87 9.00 -6.27 -14.52
CA ALA A 87 9.99 -5.22 -14.25
C ALA A 87 9.85 -4.09 -15.32
N ALA A 88 8.72 -3.41 -15.26
CA ALA A 88 8.23 -2.43 -16.23
C ALA A 88 7.66 -1.18 -15.52
N GLY A 89 8.25 -0.80 -14.40
CA GLY A 89 7.88 0.39 -13.65
C GLY A 89 8.48 1.67 -14.24
N SER A 90 8.18 2.81 -13.59
CA SER A 90 8.67 4.13 -14.05
C SER A 90 10.19 4.26 -14.04
N SER A 91 10.92 3.40 -13.31
CA SER A 91 12.38 3.32 -13.41
C SER A 91 12.89 2.96 -14.81
N LYS A 92 11.99 2.53 -15.71
CA LYS A 92 12.28 2.20 -17.12
C LYS A 92 11.86 3.31 -18.10
N ASP A 93 11.32 4.41 -17.61
CA ASP A 93 10.86 5.55 -18.43
C ASP A 93 11.99 6.27 -19.21
N GLN A 94 13.25 6.11 -18.76
CA GLN A 94 14.41 6.84 -19.29
C GLN A 94 14.16 8.36 -19.27
N GLN A 95 14.11 9.00 -20.45
CA GLN A 95 13.82 10.44 -20.60
C GLN A 95 12.34 10.73 -20.87
N THR A 96 11.48 9.68 -20.94
CA THR A 96 10.06 9.80 -21.29
C THR A 96 9.20 9.56 -20.05
N TYR A 97 9.26 10.46 -19.08
CA TYR A 97 8.61 10.30 -17.77
C TYR A 97 7.11 10.08 -17.90
N GLY A 98 6.60 9.02 -17.25
CA GLY A 98 5.21 8.58 -17.29
C GLY A 98 4.89 7.58 -18.39
N LEU A 99 5.87 7.12 -19.17
CA LEU A 99 5.66 6.14 -20.23
C LEU A 99 5.17 4.80 -19.68
N ALA A 100 5.78 4.29 -18.59
CA ALA A 100 5.35 3.08 -17.92
C ALA A 100 3.93 3.18 -17.40
N ASN A 101 3.60 4.29 -16.72
CA ASN A 101 2.27 4.52 -16.18
C ASN A 101 1.21 4.60 -17.28
N LEU A 102 1.49 5.37 -18.34
CA LEU A 102 0.56 5.51 -19.45
C LEU A 102 0.39 4.19 -20.23
N THR A 103 1.46 3.39 -20.38
CA THR A 103 1.36 2.05 -20.97
C THR A 103 0.47 1.14 -20.15
N SER A 104 0.64 1.11 -18.82
CA SER A 104 -0.19 0.34 -17.91
C SER A 104 -1.67 0.76 -17.96
N ALA A 105 -1.94 2.08 -17.93
CA ALA A 105 -3.29 2.65 -17.99
C ALA A 105 -4.00 2.44 -19.34
N MET A 106 -3.27 2.03 -20.36
CA MET A 106 -3.80 1.80 -21.71
C MET A 106 -4.01 0.32 -22.06
N LEU A 107 -3.71 -0.62 -21.14
CA LEU A 107 -3.80 -2.06 -21.43
C LEU A 107 -5.23 -2.50 -21.76
N ASP A 108 -6.21 -2.07 -20.98
CA ASP A 108 -7.62 -2.43 -21.10
C ASP A 108 -8.46 -1.42 -21.92
N GLU A 109 -7.80 -0.46 -22.55
CA GLU A 109 -8.45 0.53 -23.41
C GLU A 109 -8.81 -0.03 -24.80
N GLY A 110 -8.29 -1.19 -25.15
CA GLY A 110 -8.65 -1.89 -26.37
C GLY A 110 -7.77 -3.10 -26.64
N THR A 111 -8.35 -4.17 -27.16
CA THR A 111 -7.64 -5.37 -27.61
C THR A 111 -8.42 -6.08 -28.74
N GLY A 112 -7.73 -6.46 -29.81
CA GLY A 112 -8.40 -6.99 -31.01
C GLY A 112 -9.44 -5.99 -31.54
N ASN A 113 -10.72 -6.42 -31.58
CA ASN A 113 -11.85 -5.60 -32.01
C ASN A 113 -12.66 -5.04 -30.81
N LEU A 114 -12.20 -5.25 -29.57
CA LEU A 114 -12.91 -4.80 -28.38
C LEU A 114 -12.39 -3.42 -27.96
N ASP A 115 -13.30 -2.53 -27.63
CA ASP A 115 -13.03 -1.28 -26.94
C ASP A 115 -13.07 -1.44 -25.41
N ALA A 116 -12.72 -0.39 -24.66
CA ALA A 116 -12.67 -0.40 -23.21
C ALA A 116 -14.01 -0.79 -22.56
N GLY A 117 -15.14 -0.26 -23.08
CA GLY A 117 -16.47 -0.58 -22.57
C GLY A 117 -16.84 -2.05 -22.76
N GLN A 118 -16.51 -2.62 -23.92
CA GLN A 118 -16.73 -4.03 -24.21
C GLN A 118 -15.81 -4.95 -23.38
N ILE A 119 -14.57 -4.54 -23.12
CA ILE A 119 -13.67 -5.29 -22.23
C ILE A 119 -14.22 -5.31 -20.81
N ALA A 120 -14.61 -4.14 -20.29
CA ALA A 120 -15.18 -4.02 -18.93
C ALA A 120 -16.45 -4.88 -18.79
N ALA A 121 -17.42 -4.72 -19.72
CA ALA A 121 -18.67 -5.49 -19.70
C ALA A 121 -18.41 -7.01 -19.72
N ARG A 122 -17.43 -7.49 -20.51
CA ARG A 122 -17.11 -8.92 -20.55
C ARG A 122 -16.53 -9.45 -19.24
N PHE A 123 -15.67 -8.68 -18.55
CA PHE A 123 -15.20 -9.09 -17.23
C PHE A 123 -16.35 -9.10 -16.23
N GLU A 124 -17.23 -8.10 -16.24
CA GLU A 124 -18.41 -8.03 -15.37
C GLU A 124 -19.36 -9.21 -15.60
N ASP A 125 -19.67 -9.55 -16.85
CA ASP A 125 -20.52 -10.69 -17.22
C ASP A 125 -19.95 -12.03 -16.72
N LEU A 126 -18.63 -12.12 -16.58
CA LEU A 126 -17.93 -13.31 -16.08
C LEU A 126 -17.73 -13.30 -14.55
N GLY A 127 -18.19 -12.25 -13.85
CA GLY A 127 -17.94 -12.07 -12.42
C GLY A 127 -16.45 -11.95 -12.11
N ALA A 128 -15.67 -11.39 -13.03
CA ALA A 128 -14.23 -11.23 -12.92
C ALA A 128 -13.83 -9.76 -12.76
N GLU A 129 -12.75 -9.52 -12.02
CA GLU A 129 -12.18 -8.18 -11.81
C GLU A 129 -10.80 -8.10 -12.45
N PHE A 130 -10.62 -7.16 -13.36
CA PHE A 130 -9.32 -6.80 -13.94
C PHE A 130 -8.78 -5.52 -13.30
N SER A 131 -7.47 -5.48 -13.06
CA SER A 131 -6.80 -4.24 -12.68
C SER A 131 -5.37 -4.21 -13.21
N ALA A 132 -4.90 -3.00 -13.53
CA ALA A 132 -3.51 -2.73 -13.92
C ALA A 132 -2.97 -1.52 -13.17
N GLY A 133 -1.68 -1.54 -12.82
CA GLY A 133 -1.03 -0.44 -12.13
C GLY A 133 0.46 -0.40 -12.40
N SER A 134 1.03 0.80 -12.37
CA SER A 134 2.47 1.02 -12.53
C SER A 134 3.05 1.67 -11.28
N TYR A 135 4.18 1.15 -10.84
CA TYR A 135 4.97 1.61 -9.68
C TYR A 135 6.37 1.99 -10.15
N ARG A 136 7.27 2.33 -9.22
CA ARG A 136 8.66 2.65 -9.59
C ARG A 136 9.40 1.47 -10.20
N ASP A 137 9.32 0.29 -9.59
CA ASP A 137 10.06 -0.89 -10.05
C ASP A 137 9.26 -1.74 -11.04
N MET A 138 7.93 -1.75 -10.93
CA MET A 138 7.11 -2.77 -11.58
C MET A 138 5.82 -2.22 -12.17
N ALA A 139 5.34 -2.93 -13.19
CA ALA A 139 3.93 -2.92 -13.58
C ALA A 139 3.27 -4.20 -13.05
N VAL A 140 2.06 -4.08 -12.55
CA VAL A 140 1.28 -5.18 -11.99
C VAL A 140 -0.05 -5.26 -12.72
N VAL A 141 -0.41 -6.45 -13.20
CA VAL A 141 -1.72 -6.73 -13.81
C VAL A 141 -2.36 -7.88 -13.05
N SER A 142 -3.58 -7.69 -12.60
CA SER A 142 -4.28 -8.66 -11.76
C SER A 142 -5.63 -9.06 -12.35
N LEU A 143 -5.99 -10.31 -12.11
CA LEU A 143 -7.31 -10.87 -12.38
C LEU A 143 -7.80 -11.58 -11.12
N ARG A 144 -9.01 -11.24 -10.66
CA ARG A 144 -9.78 -12.07 -9.74
C ARG A 144 -10.89 -12.75 -10.53
N SER A 145 -11.07 -14.03 -10.33
CA SER A 145 -12.12 -14.81 -11.02
C SER A 145 -12.68 -15.88 -10.11
N LEU A 146 -13.93 -16.27 -10.38
CA LEU A 146 -14.50 -17.50 -9.83
C LEU A 146 -13.74 -18.72 -10.38
N SER A 147 -13.67 -19.82 -9.62
CA SER A 147 -12.96 -21.05 -10.02
C SER A 147 -13.78 -21.94 -10.98
N ASP A 148 -15.09 -21.68 -11.17
CA ASP A 148 -15.89 -22.39 -12.17
C ASP A 148 -15.29 -22.19 -13.57
N ALA A 149 -14.94 -23.29 -14.23
CA ALA A 149 -14.31 -23.30 -15.54
C ALA A 149 -15.12 -22.61 -16.64
N LYS A 150 -16.45 -22.53 -16.51
CA LYS A 150 -17.32 -21.83 -17.47
C LYS A 150 -17.11 -20.32 -17.43
N LEU A 151 -16.72 -19.79 -16.28
CA LEU A 151 -16.45 -18.37 -16.04
C LEU A 151 -14.97 -18.04 -16.13
N SER A 152 -14.13 -18.83 -15.44
CA SER A 152 -12.68 -18.59 -15.39
C SER A 152 -11.97 -18.78 -16.72
N THR A 153 -12.37 -19.76 -17.55
CA THR A 153 -11.70 -19.99 -18.83
C THR A 153 -11.81 -18.79 -19.79
N PRO A 154 -13.01 -18.22 -20.06
CA PRO A 154 -13.13 -17.02 -20.88
C PRO A 154 -12.54 -15.76 -20.19
N ALA A 155 -12.58 -15.65 -18.86
CA ALA A 155 -11.93 -14.55 -18.14
C ALA A 155 -10.41 -14.56 -18.31
N LEU A 156 -9.76 -15.73 -18.19
CA LEU A 156 -8.33 -15.90 -18.42
C LEU A 156 -7.94 -15.67 -19.89
N GLU A 157 -8.82 -16.03 -20.83
CA GLU A 157 -8.60 -15.77 -22.26
C GLU A 157 -8.58 -14.25 -22.52
N LEU A 158 -9.60 -13.55 -22.03
CA LEU A 158 -9.70 -12.09 -22.16
C LEU A 158 -8.53 -11.39 -21.44
N PHE A 159 -8.20 -11.80 -20.21
CA PHE A 159 -7.06 -11.29 -19.45
C PHE A 159 -5.76 -11.43 -20.25
N SER A 160 -5.47 -12.63 -20.74
CA SER A 160 -4.26 -12.90 -21.51
C SER A 160 -4.20 -12.07 -22.79
N GLN A 161 -5.34 -11.85 -23.45
CA GLN A 161 -5.41 -11.02 -24.65
C GLN A 161 -5.17 -9.54 -24.35
N VAL A 162 -5.80 -9.01 -23.28
CA VAL A 162 -5.62 -7.61 -22.85
C VAL A 162 -4.16 -7.33 -22.49
N VAL A 163 -3.53 -8.25 -21.74
CA VAL A 163 -2.13 -8.07 -21.31
C VAL A 163 -1.14 -8.23 -22.46
N ALA A 164 -1.34 -9.19 -23.35
CA ALA A 164 -0.36 -9.51 -24.40
C ALA A 164 -0.55 -8.70 -25.68
N GLN A 165 -1.77 -8.24 -25.98
CA GLN A 165 -2.12 -7.64 -27.27
C GLN A 165 -2.97 -6.38 -27.14
N PRO A 166 -2.57 -5.40 -26.30
CA PRO A 166 -3.27 -4.12 -26.22
C PRO A 166 -3.15 -3.36 -27.54
N SER A 167 -4.24 -2.76 -28.00
CA SER A 167 -4.28 -2.04 -29.28
C SER A 167 -3.86 -0.59 -29.19
N PHE A 168 -3.83 -0.01 -27.98
CA PHE A 168 -3.51 1.39 -27.69
C PHE A 168 -4.30 2.37 -28.60
N PRO A 169 -5.64 2.46 -28.50
CA PRO A 169 -6.43 3.30 -29.39
C PRO A 169 -6.08 4.78 -29.24
N ALA A 170 -5.98 5.51 -30.35
CA ALA A 170 -5.57 6.92 -30.33
C ALA A 170 -6.56 7.83 -29.56
N ALA A 171 -7.86 7.53 -29.64
CA ALA A 171 -8.88 8.29 -28.90
C ALA A 171 -8.75 8.09 -27.38
N SER A 172 -8.53 6.86 -26.93
CA SER A 172 -8.30 6.53 -25.52
C SER A 172 -7.00 7.16 -25.01
N LEU A 173 -5.93 7.11 -25.80
CA LEU A 173 -4.66 7.76 -25.46
C LEU A 173 -4.84 9.27 -25.25
N ALA A 174 -5.56 9.95 -26.15
CA ALA A 174 -5.85 11.38 -26.00
C ALA A 174 -6.69 11.66 -24.73
N ARG A 175 -7.69 10.85 -24.45
CA ARG A 175 -8.54 10.98 -23.26
C ARG A 175 -7.73 10.79 -21.96
N ILE A 176 -6.92 9.73 -21.85
CA ILE A 176 -6.13 9.46 -20.66
C ILE A 176 -5.06 10.54 -20.45
N LYS A 177 -4.40 11.01 -21.50
CA LYS A 177 -3.49 12.17 -21.40
C LYS A 177 -4.17 13.40 -20.82
N ASN A 178 -5.37 13.73 -21.31
CA ASN A 178 -6.13 14.86 -20.79
C ASN A 178 -6.52 14.67 -19.32
N GLN A 179 -6.87 13.46 -18.90
CA GLN A 179 -7.15 13.15 -17.50
C GLN A 179 -5.91 13.32 -16.61
N LEU A 180 -4.74 12.85 -17.07
CA LEU A 180 -3.48 13.04 -16.32
C LEU A 180 -3.11 14.53 -16.23
N LEU A 181 -3.25 15.29 -17.31
CA LEU A 181 -2.98 16.75 -17.31
C LEU A 181 -3.92 17.51 -16.35
N ALA A 182 -5.21 17.16 -16.34
CA ALA A 182 -6.15 17.71 -15.36
C ALA A 182 -5.76 17.33 -13.91
N GLY A 183 -5.29 16.10 -13.70
CA GLY A 183 -4.76 15.67 -12.42
C GLY A 183 -3.54 16.48 -11.97
N PHE A 184 -2.61 16.79 -12.86
CA PHE A 184 -1.45 17.63 -12.53
C PHE A 184 -1.82 19.07 -12.16
N GLU A 185 -2.85 19.64 -12.78
CA GLU A 185 -3.35 20.97 -12.38
C GLU A 185 -3.96 20.93 -10.96
N TYR A 186 -4.63 19.84 -10.60
CA TYR A 186 -5.10 19.62 -9.24
C TYR A 186 -3.94 19.41 -8.25
N ASP A 187 -2.92 18.65 -8.65
CA ASP A 187 -1.73 18.37 -7.83
C ASP A 187 -0.96 19.67 -7.46
N LYS A 188 -0.96 20.68 -8.33
CA LYS A 188 -0.38 22.00 -8.04
C LYS A 188 -1.03 22.73 -6.88
N GLN A 189 -2.27 22.37 -6.53
CA GLN A 189 -3.02 22.91 -5.40
C GLN A 189 -2.89 22.06 -4.12
N ASN A 190 -2.11 20.98 -4.19
CA ASN A 190 -1.91 20.07 -3.07
C ASN A 190 -0.48 20.20 -2.50
N PRO A 191 -0.29 20.88 -1.36
CA PRO A 191 1.03 21.11 -0.80
C PRO A 191 1.75 19.83 -0.40
N GLY A 192 1.03 18.79 0.03
CA GLY A 192 1.62 17.48 0.34
C GLY A 192 2.17 16.78 -0.90
N LYS A 193 1.49 16.92 -2.05
CA LYS A 193 1.97 16.39 -3.33
C LYS A 193 3.21 17.13 -3.80
N LEU A 194 3.21 18.47 -3.72
CA LEU A 194 4.37 19.29 -4.06
C LEU A 194 5.58 18.93 -3.20
N ALA A 195 5.37 18.76 -1.88
CA ALA A 195 6.41 18.33 -0.96
C ALA A 195 7.00 16.97 -1.36
N SER A 196 6.14 15.99 -1.69
CA SER A 196 6.58 14.64 -2.08
C SER A 196 7.37 14.66 -3.40
N LEU A 197 6.93 15.40 -4.41
CA LEU A 197 7.65 15.51 -5.68
C LEU A 197 9.03 16.13 -5.50
N ALA A 198 9.11 17.26 -4.80
CA ALA A 198 10.37 17.94 -4.51
C ALA A 198 11.32 17.07 -3.66
N LEU A 199 10.77 16.32 -2.70
CA LEU A 199 11.56 15.41 -1.87
C LEU A 199 12.21 14.31 -2.70
N PHE A 200 11.45 13.63 -3.57
CA PHE A 200 11.99 12.55 -4.40
C PHE A 200 13.01 13.05 -5.41
N GLU A 201 12.78 14.22 -6.01
CA GLU A 201 13.72 14.87 -6.92
C GLU A 201 15.06 15.16 -6.21
N GLN A 202 15.04 15.74 -5.01
CA GLN A 202 16.24 16.04 -4.25
C GLN A 202 16.93 14.79 -3.69
N LEU A 203 16.14 13.82 -3.23
CA LEU A 203 16.66 12.60 -2.63
C LEU A 203 17.37 11.70 -3.64
N TYR A 204 16.89 11.65 -4.87
CA TYR A 204 17.37 10.74 -5.90
C TYR A 204 18.17 11.42 -7.03
N GLY A 205 18.05 12.75 -7.20
CA GLY A 205 18.80 13.51 -8.21
C GLY A 205 18.61 12.98 -9.64
N ALA A 206 19.67 12.48 -10.26
CA ALA A 206 19.63 11.91 -11.60
C ALA A 206 19.17 10.45 -11.67
N HIS A 207 18.91 9.81 -10.52
CA HIS A 207 18.49 8.42 -10.48
C HIS A 207 17.05 8.25 -11.00
N PRO A 208 16.68 7.10 -11.65
CA PRO A 208 15.34 6.87 -12.17
C PRO A 208 14.19 6.97 -11.16
N TYR A 209 14.45 6.90 -9.88
CA TYR A 209 13.42 7.09 -8.86
C TYR A 209 13.08 8.55 -8.54
N ALA A 210 13.84 9.52 -9.06
CA ALA A 210 13.64 10.94 -8.80
C ALA A 210 12.33 11.47 -9.35
N HIS A 211 11.99 11.09 -10.60
CA HIS A 211 10.82 11.63 -11.27
C HIS A 211 9.50 11.02 -10.78
N SER A 212 8.41 11.74 -11.01
CA SER A 212 7.07 11.24 -10.78
C SER A 212 6.77 10.01 -11.62
N SER A 213 6.28 8.93 -11.02
CA SER A 213 5.85 7.74 -11.77
C SER A 213 4.69 8.03 -12.74
N SER A 214 3.90 9.09 -12.48
CA SER A 214 2.82 9.52 -13.37
C SER A 214 3.28 10.40 -14.54
N GLY A 215 4.57 10.76 -14.59
CA GLY A 215 5.10 11.73 -15.55
C GLY A 215 4.89 13.17 -15.10
N THR A 216 4.99 14.09 -16.05
CA THR A 216 4.84 15.54 -15.85
C THR A 216 3.92 16.16 -16.90
N ALA A 217 3.48 17.41 -16.65
CA ALA A 217 2.69 18.17 -17.63
C ALA A 217 3.44 18.36 -18.97
N ASP A 218 4.76 18.37 -18.95
CA ASP A 218 5.59 18.51 -20.16
C ASP A 218 5.84 17.18 -20.87
N SER A 219 6.01 16.08 -20.12
CA SER A 219 6.33 14.78 -20.69
C SER A 219 5.11 14.07 -21.30
N ILE A 220 3.96 14.07 -20.63
CA ILE A 220 2.76 13.34 -21.07
C ILE A 220 2.27 13.72 -22.46
N PRO A 221 2.19 15.00 -22.85
CA PRO A 221 1.76 15.37 -24.20
C PRO A 221 2.64 14.79 -25.31
N SER A 222 3.94 14.66 -25.06
CA SER A 222 4.93 14.17 -26.04
C SER A 222 4.91 12.66 -26.27
N ILE A 223 4.35 11.86 -25.36
CA ILE A 223 4.33 10.38 -25.45
C ILE A 223 3.45 9.97 -26.64
N SER A 224 4.04 9.25 -27.59
CA SER A 224 3.35 8.73 -28.76
C SER A 224 2.82 7.32 -28.55
N ARG A 225 1.81 6.92 -29.34
CA ARG A 225 1.33 5.54 -29.40
C ARG A 225 2.47 4.55 -29.72
N GLN A 226 3.37 4.93 -30.60
CA GLN A 226 4.51 4.09 -30.97
C GLN A 226 5.41 3.80 -29.74
N GLN A 227 5.70 4.80 -28.91
CA GLN A 227 6.48 4.61 -27.69
C GLN A 227 5.78 3.66 -26.69
N LEU A 228 4.45 3.72 -26.53
CA LEU A 228 3.69 2.75 -25.73
C LEU A 228 3.85 1.34 -26.27
N GLN A 229 3.73 1.15 -27.60
CA GLN A 229 3.89 -0.17 -28.24
C GLN A 229 5.32 -0.71 -28.09
N GLU A 230 6.32 0.16 -28.18
CA GLU A 230 7.73 -0.21 -27.98
C GLU A 230 8.01 -0.57 -26.52
N PHE A 231 7.51 0.22 -25.56
CA PHE A 231 7.63 -0.05 -24.15
C PHE A 231 6.96 -1.38 -23.77
N HIS A 232 5.73 -1.61 -24.21
CA HIS A 232 5.02 -2.86 -24.01
C HIS A 232 5.79 -4.05 -24.59
N ARG A 233 6.22 -3.97 -25.85
CA ARG A 233 6.97 -5.04 -26.52
C ARG A 233 8.29 -5.38 -25.81
N ASN A 234 8.95 -4.38 -25.23
CA ASN A 234 10.26 -4.55 -24.58
C ASN A 234 10.14 -5.06 -23.14
N TYR A 235 9.08 -4.72 -22.42
CA TYR A 235 8.99 -4.98 -20.98
C TYR A 235 7.86 -5.94 -20.58
N TYR A 236 6.76 -6.06 -21.35
CA TYR A 236 5.66 -6.99 -21.04
C TYR A 236 5.92 -8.35 -21.72
N THR A 237 7.02 -8.99 -21.34
CA THR A 237 7.51 -10.24 -21.97
C THR A 237 7.53 -11.38 -20.96
N ALA A 238 7.47 -12.62 -21.45
CA ALA A 238 7.44 -13.81 -20.60
C ALA A 238 8.70 -13.93 -19.71
N GLY A 239 9.88 -13.63 -20.24
CA GLY A 239 11.13 -13.67 -19.48
C GLY A 239 11.29 -12.54 -18.46
N ASN A 240 10.51 -11.45 -18.60
CA ASN A 240 10.46 -10.31 -17.66
C ASN A 240 9.25 -10.37 -16.72
N ALA A 241 8.42 -11.41 -16.84
CA ALA A 241 7.20 -11.59 -16.04
C ALA A 241 7.43 -12.53 -14.87
N GLN A 242 6.67 -12.30 -13.81
CA GLN A 242 6.49 -13.21 -12.70
C GLN A 242 5.00 -13.36 -12.43
N ILE A 243 4.54 -14.58 -12.21
CA ILE A 243 3.15 -14.91 -11.92
C ILE A 243 3.00 -15.32 -10.46
N ALA A 244 2.03 -14.74 -9.76
CA ALA A 244 1.55 -15.22 -8.48
C ALA A 244 0.10 -15.68 -8.62
N LEU A 245 -0.24 -16.84 -8.04
CA LEU A 245 -1.58 -17.43 -8.05
C LEU A 245 -1.96 -17.85 -6.62
N VAL A 246 -3.16 -17.51 -6.20
CA VAL A 246 -3.71 -17.92 -4.90
C VAL A 246 -5.20 -18.22 -5.06
N GLY A 247 -5.68 -19.33 -4.53
CA GLY A 247 -7.11 -19.61 -4.50
C GLY A 247 -7.49 -21.06 -4.66
N ASP A 248 -8.76 -21.28 -4.99
CA ASP A 248 -9.36 -22.61 -5.20
C ASP A 248 -8.93 -23.21 -6.54
N LEU A 249 -7.69 -23.63 -6.58
CA LEU A 249 -7.05 -24.27 -7.72
C LEU A 249 -6.21 -25.45 -7.24
N SER A 250 -6.27 -26.56 -7.98
CA SER A 250 -5.25 -27.60 -7.88
C SER A 250 -3.94 -27.14 -8.52
N ILE A 251 -2.82 -27.75 -8.14
CA ILE A 251 -1.51 -27.47 -8.77
C ILE A 251 -1.52 -27.69 -10.28
N ALA A 252 -2.27 -28.69 -10.77
CA ALA A 252 -2.40 -28.94 -12.19
C ALA A 252 -3.12 -27.80 -12.93
N GLN A 253 -4.18 -27.26 -12.33
CA GLN A 253 -4.89 -26.09 -12.85
C GLN A 253 -4.01 -24.83 -12.82
N ALA A 254 -3.30 -24.59 -11.69
CA ALA A 254 -2.38 -23.45 -11.58
C ALA A 254 -1.26 -23.51 -12.62
N LYS A 255 -0.70 -24.70 -12.90
CA LYS A 255 0.28 -24.92 -13.97
C LYS A 255 -0.33 -24.64 -15.36
N ALA A 256 -1.53 -25.14 -15.64
CA ALA A 256 -2.20 -24.90 -16.92
C ALA A 256 -2.52 -23.42 -17.14
N ILE A 257 -2.97 -22.70 -16.09
CA ILE A 257 -3.24 -21.25 -16.15
C ILE A 257 -1.94 -20.49 -16.43
N SER A 258 -0.89 -20.76 -15.66
CA SER A 258 0.40 -20.06 -15.81
C SER A 258 1.04 -20.31 -17.17
N GLU A 259 0.98 -21.53 -17.71
CA GLU A 259 1.42 -21.84 -19.07
C GLU A 259 0.62 -21.06 -20.11
N LYS A 260 -0.71 -21.04 -20.00
CA LYS A 260 -1.59 -20.33 -20.93
C LYS A 260 -1.31 -18.82 -20.95
N VAL A 261 -1.16 -18.20 -19.79
CA VAL A 261 -0.88 -16.76 -19.66
C VAL A 261 0.50 -16.44 -20.20
N SER A 262 1.50 -17.20 -19.78
CA SER A 262 2.90 -17.00 -20.16
C SER A 262 3.15 -17.21 -21.67
N ALA A 263 2.53 -18.22 -22.26
CA ALA A 263 2.68 -18.54 -23.69
C ALA A 263 2.12 -17.45 -24.62
N ARG A 264 1.21 -16.59 -24.13
CA ARG A 264 0.68 -15.48 -24.93
C ARG A 264 1.57 -14.23 -24.89
N LEU A 265 2.41 -14.11 -23.87
CA LEU A 265 3.34 -12.99 -23.76
C LEU A 265 4.43 -13.10 -24.83
N PRO A 266 4.90 -11.96 -25.37
CA PRO A 266 6.08 -11.95 -26.23
C PRO A 266 7.28 -12.57 -25.53
N GLN A 267 8.15 -13.24 -26.29
CA GLN A 267 9.44 -13.67 -25.76
C GLN A 267 10.32 -12.44 -25.46
N GLY A 268 11.15 -12.51 -24.43
CA GLY A 268 12.07 -11.43 -24.07
C GLY A 268 12.94 -11.81 -22.88
N SER A 269 13.98 -11.04 -22.67
CA SER A 269 14.88 -11.19 -21.53
C SER A 269 14.38 -10.38 -20.32
N PRO A 270 14.79 -10.74 -19.09
CA PRO A 270 14.58 -9.89 -17.92
C PRO A 270 15.14 -8.49 -18.15
N ALA A 271 14.43 -7.48 -17.67
CA ALA A 271 14.92 -6.11 -17.72
C ALA A 271 16.15 -5.91 -16.81
N ALA A 272 17.02 -5.00 -17.19
CA ALA A 272 18.17 -4.65 -16.36
C ALA A 272 17.73 -4.17 -14.98
N VAL A 273 18.46 -4.56 -13.96
CA VAL A 273 18.24 -4.12 -12.57
C VAL A 273 18.43 -2.60 -12.47
N THR A 274 17.59 -1.93 -11.68
CA THR A 274 17.74 -0.51 -11.39
C THR A 274 19.03 -0.29 -10.59
N PRO A 275 19.93 0.61 -11.00
CA PRO A 275 21.19 0.84 -10.28
C PRO A 275 20.94 1.38 -8.87
N GLU A 276 21.94 1.30 -8.00
CA GLU A 276 21.85 1.95 -6.68
C GLU A 276 21.95 3.48 -6.83
N PRO A 277 21.13 4.24 -6.10
CA PRO A 277 21.22 5.69 -6.09
C PRO A 277 22.51 6.16 -5.38
N VAL A 278 23.04 7.29 -5.85
CA VAL A 278 24.14 7.98 -5.15
C VAL A 278 23.53 8.71 -3.95
N LYS A 279 24.15 8.57 -2.78
CA LYS A 279 23.73 9.31 -1.58
C LYS A 279 23.83 10.81 -1.84
N THR A 280 22.72 11.50 -1.64
CA THR A 280 22.66 12.95 -1.76
C THR A 280 23.10 13.64 -0.47
N ALA A 281 23.58 14.88 -0.60
CA ALA A 281 23.89 15.70 0.56
C ALA A 281 22.61 16.14 1.28
N ALA A 282 22.74 16.45 2.57
CA ALA A 282 21.67 17.09 3.31
C ALA A 282 21.19 18.38 2.62
N SER A 283 19.90 18.60 2.60
CA SER A 283 19.31 19.82 2.06
C SER A 283 18.08 20.22 2.87
N ASN A 284 17.78 21.52 2.87
CA ASN A 284 16.54 22.05 3.45
C ASN A 284 15.93 23.03 2.47
N THR A 285 14.78 22.68 1.93
CA THR A 285 14.07 23.45 0.90
C THR A 285 12.68 23.82 1.40
N HIS A 286 12.39 25.13 1.30
CA HIS A 286 11.04 25.65 1.54
C HIS A 286 10.38 26.04 0.22
N ILE A 287 9.14 25.62 0.05
CA ILE A 287 8.29 25.97 -1.08
C ILE A 287 7.14 26.82 -0.53
N GLU A 288 7.07 28.08 -0.95
CA GLU A 288 6.00 28.99 -0.56
C GLU A 288 4.66 28.51 -1.10
N PHE A 289 3.67 28.39 -0.23
CA PHE A 289 2.32 27.96 -0.61
C PHE A 289 1.25 28.60 0.29
N PRO A 290 0.17 29.17 -0.28
CA PRO A 290 -0.86 29.88 0.48
C PRO A 290 -1.80 28.90 1.20
N SER A 291 -1.41 28.43 2.37
CA SER A 291 -2.20 27.54 3.23
C SER A 291 -2.13 27.97 4.69
N SER A 292 -3.01 27.45 5.54
CA SER A 292 -2.94 27.65 7.00
C SER A 292 -1.97 26.69 7.70
N GLN A 293 -1.51 25.66 7.00
CA GLN A 293 -0.64 24.61 7.51
C GLN A 293 0.60 24.48 6.63
N THR A 294 1.68 23.97 7.23
CA THR A 294 2.91 23.59 6.52
C THR A 294 3.04 22.07 6.55
N HIS A 295 3.25 21.50 5.37
CA HIS A 295 3.66 20.10 5.19
C HIS A 295 5.18 20.01 5.33
N ILE A 296 5.64 19.09 6.15
CA ILE A 296 7.06 18.87 6.46
C ILE A 296 7.39 17.41 6.14
N LEU A 297 8.32 17.19 5.25
CA LEU A 297 8.86 15.88 4.91
C LEU A 297 10.36 15.86 5.22
N LEU A 298 10.79 14.84 5.95
CA LEU A 298 12.20 14.55 6.17
C LEU A 298 12.49 13.17 5.59
N ALA A 299 13.55 13.01 4.82
CA ALA A 299 13.93 11.71 4.28
C ALA A 299 15.43 11.56 4.11
N GLN A 300 15.85 10.29 4.00
CA GLN A 300 17.17 9.92 3.49
C GLN A 300 17.10 8.55 2.80
N LEU A 301 18.04 8.27 1.92
CA LEU A 301 18.20 6.94 1.33
C LEU A 301 18.57 5.94 2.43
N SER A 302 17.94 4.79 2.43
CA SER A 302 18.14 3.79 3.46
C SER A 302 18.21 2.38 2.86
N VAL A 303 17.18 1.58 2.98
CA VAL A 303 17.20 0.13 2.82
C VAL A 303 16.57 -0.31 1.49
N LYS A 304 17.12 -1.35 0.87
CA LYS A 304 16.50 -2.05 -0.28
C LYS A 304 15.79 -3.33 0.15
N ARG A 305 15.01 -3.91 -0.74
CA ARG A 305 14.38 -5.21 -0.50
C ARG A 305 15.43 -6.29 -0.32
N GLY A 306 15.18 -7.19 0.64
CA GLY A 306 16.10 -8.27 0.98
C GLY A 306 17.28 -7.85 1.85
N ASP A 307 17.32 -6.61 2.35
CA ASP A 307 18.32 -6.18 3.31
C ASP A 307 18.16 -6.95 4.63
N PRO A 308 19.23 -7.55 5.18
CA PRO A 308 19.15 -8.34 6.41
C PRO A 308 18.80 -7.51 7.66
N ASP A 309 18.99 -6.20 7.64
CA ASP A 309 18.60 -5.32 8.75
C ASP A 309 17.11 -4.94 8.70
N TYR A 310 16.38 -5.29 7.62
CA TYR A 310 14.99 -4.85 7.46
C TYR A 310 14.05 -5.30 8.60
N PRO A 311 14.13 -6.51 9.17
CA PRO A 311 13.33 -6.88 10.33
C PRO A 311 13.56 -5.96 11.55
N ALA A 312 14.81 -5.57 11.80
CA ALA A 312 15.17 -4.67 12.89
C ALA A 312 14.70 -3.23 12.63
N LEU A 313 14.86 -2.76 11.40
CA LEU A 313 14.36 -1.44 10.96
C LEU A 313 12.83 -1.38 11.00
N PHE A 314 12.15 -2.44 10.58
CA PHE A 314 10.70 -2.55 10.68
C PHE A 314 10.23 -2.44 12.13
N LEU A 315 10.78 -3.29 13.02
CA LEU A 315 10.36 -3.31 14.42
C LEU A 315 10.68 -1.99 15.14
N GLY A 316 11.87 -1.41 14.91
CA GLY A 316 12.24 -0.12 15.49
C GLY A 316 11.38 1.01 14.95
N ASN A 317 10.93 0.94 13.69
CA ASN A 317 10.02 1.92 13.13
C ASN A 317 8.61 1.84 13.75
N GLN A 318 8.12 0.64 14.14
CA GLN A 318 6.87 0.51 14.90
C GLN A 318 6.94 1.31 16.22
N ILE A 319 8.12 1.46 16.82
CA ILE A 319 8.31 2.23 18.04
C ILE A 319 8.45 3.72 17.74
N LEU A 320 9.21 4.08 16.69
CA LEU A 320 9.49 5.47 16.36
C LEU A 320 8.26 6.21 15.86
N GLY A 321 7.58 5.72 14.81
CA GLY A 321 6.46 6.41 14.19
C GLY A 321 5.64 5.57 13.20
N GLY A 322 5.90 4.26 13.06
CA GLY A 322 5.20 3.38 12.13
C GLY A 322 3.99 2.67 12.71
N GLY A 323 3.91 2.50 14.03
CA GLY A 323 2.86 1.76 14.73
C GLY A 323 1.58 2.54 15.03
N GLY A 324 1.47 3.80 14.64
CA GLY A 324 0.30 4.64 14.92
C GLY A 324 0.32 5.25 16.33
N PHE A 325 -0.75 5.08 17.09
CA PHE A 325 -0.85 5.57 18.48
C PHE A 325 0.13 4.84 19.39
N GLY A 326 0.76 5.58 20.31
CA GLY A 326 1.75 5.03 21.25
C GLY A 326 3.19 5.03 20.72
N THR A 327 3.43 5.48 19.48
CA THR A 327 4.78 5.71 18.98
C THR A 327 5.37 6.99 19.53
N ARG A 328 6.70 7.09 19.63
CA ARG A 328 7.39 8.27 20.18
C ARG A 328 7.01 9.56 19.44
N LEU A 329 7.00 9.52 18.09
CA LEU A 329 6.59 10.70 17.30
C LEU A 329 5.16 11.10 17.58
N MET A 330 4.23 10.14 17.61
CA MET A 330 2.82 10.43 17.84
C MET A 330 2.58 10.99 19.26
N GLU A 331 3.21 10.39 20.26
CA GLU A 331 3.09 10.83 21.66
C GLU A 331 3.60 12.25 21.85
N GLU A 332 4.83 12.54 21.39
CA GLU A 332 5.46 13.84 21.63
C GLU A 332 4.86 14.97 20.79
N VAL A 333 4.54 14.71 19.52
CA VAL A 333 4.11 15.75 18.59
C VAL A 333 2.59 15.97 18.64
N ARG A 334 1.81 14.87 18.73
CA ARG A 334 0.36 14.94 18.73
C ARG A 334 -0.22 14.95 20.14
N GLU A 335 0.06 13.88 20.93
CA GLU A 335 -0.66 13.67 22.18
C GLU A 335 -0.28 14.72 23.25
N LYS A 336 1.01 15.00 23.41
CA LYS A 336 1.50 15.97 24.42
C LYS A 336 1.37 17.41 23.98
N ARG A 337 1.47 17.73 22.68
CA ARG A 337 1.55 19.13 22.20
C ARG A 337 0.46 19.57 21.24
N GLY A 338 -0.33 18.66 20.70
CA GLY A 338 -1.44 18.98 19.79
C GLY A 338 -0.98 19.69 18.50
N LEU A 339 0.22 19.37 18.00
CA LEU A 339 0.80 20.06 16.85
C LEU A 339 0.23 19.55 15.52
N THR A 340 -0.27 18.33 15.49
CA THR A 340 -0.75 17.64 14.28
C THR A 340 -1.89 16.68 14.59
N TYR A 341 -2.63 16.26 13.56
CA TYR A 341 -3.53 15.11 13.64
C TYR A 341 -2.79 13.77 13.51
N GLY A 342 -1.62 13.76 12.87
CA GLY A 342 -0.81 12.56 12.71
C GLY A 342 0.59 12.89 12.23
N ILE A 343 1.55 12.10 12.70
CA ILE A 343 2.93 12.09 12.27
C ILE A 343 3.36 10.62 12.12
N TYR A 344 4.01 10.29 11.02
CA TYR A 344 4.37 8.91 10.71
C TYR A 344 5.78 8.84 10.17
N SER A 345 6.48 7.75 10.51
CA SER A 345 7.73 7.36 9.87
C SER A 345 7.58 6.04 9.12
N SER A 346 8.35 5.87 8.06
CA SER A 346 8.29 4.65 7.24
C SER A 346 9.60 4.37 6.54
N PHE A 347 9.91 3.08 6.37
CA PHE A 347 10.89 2.59 5.41
C PHE A 347 10.16 2.06 4.19
N SER A 348 10.59 2.45 3.00
CA SER A 348 9.99 2.04 1.74
C SER A 348 11.03 1.31 0.86
N PRO A 349 11.40 0.06 1.21
CA PRO A 349 12.42 -0.68 0.47
C PRO A 349 11.92 -1.00 -0.95
N MET A 350 12.77 -0.73 -1.94
CA MET A 350 12.54 -0.98 -3.37
C MET A 350 13.64 -1.89 -3.94
N GLN A 351 13.72 -2.08 -5.26
CA GLN A 351 14.78 -2.87 -5.88
C GLN A 351 16.17 -2.27 -5.64
N ALA A 352 16.29 -0.94 -5.72
CA ALA A 352 17.42 -0.16 -5.22
C ALA A 352 17.05 0.49 -3.89
N SER A 353 18.01 1.13 -3.22
CA SER A 353 17.81 1.75 -1.91
C SER A 353 16.63 2.71 -1.91
N GLY A 354 15.64 2.39 -1.08
CA GLY A 354 14.44 3.18 -0.86
C GLY A 354 14.59 4.16 0.30
N PRO A 355 13.65 5.09 0.48
CA PRO A 355 13.75 6.10 1.52
C PRO A 355 13.29 5.59 2.89
N PHE A 356 13.94 6.09 3.94
CA PHE A 356 13.30 6.36 5.21
C PHE A 356 12.67 7.74 5.14
N MET A 357 11.44 7.89 5.61
CA MET A 357 10.71 9.16 5.59
C MET A 357 9.98 9.41 6.89
N ILE A 358 9.93 10.68 7.31
CA ILE A 358 8.99 11.19 8.32
C ILE A 358 8.10 12.23 7.64
N ASN A 359 6.79 12.16 7.88
CA ASN A 359 5.80 13.06 7.33
C ASN A 359 4.95 13.65 8.46
N VAL A 360 4.84 14.97 8.51
CA VAL A 360 3.97 15.70 9.44
C VAL A 360 3.40 16.95 8.78
N GLN A 361 2.17 17.29 9.17
CA GLN A 361 1.48 18.51 8.78
C GLN A 361 1.11 19.26 10.05
N THR A 362 1.49 20.53 10.16
CA THR A 362 1.26 21.37 11.34
C THR A 362 0.81 22.78 10.97
N ARG A 363 0.35 23.56 11.95
CA ARG A 363 0.05 24.99 11.75
C ARG A 363 1.30 25.74 11.30
N ALA A 364 1.15 26.63 10.33
CA ALA A 364 2.28 27.33 9.71
C ALA A 364 3.18 28.05 10.72
N GLN A 365 2.60 28.72 11.74
CA GLN A 365 3.34 29.42 12.78
C GLN A 365 4.15 28.49 13.71
N LEU A 366 3.91 27.19 13.69
CA LEU A 366 4.61 26.20 14.52
C LEU A 366 5.53 25.29 13.69
N SER A 367 5.65 25.54 12.39
CA SER A 367 6.35 24.64 11.48
C SER A 367 7.83 24.46 11.79
N GLN A 368 8.56 25.55 12.09
CA GLN A 368 9.98 25.45 12.43
C GLN A 368 10.20 24.75 13.76
N ALA A 369 9.41 25.10 14.77
CA ALA A 369 9.51 24.49 16.10
C ALA A 369 9.11 22.99 16.05
N THR A 370 8.10 22.61 15.24
CA THR A 370 7.73 21.20 15.00
C THR A 370 8.82 20.46 14.27
N LEU A 371 9.44 21.04 13.23
CA LEU A 371 10.56 20.44 12.50
C LEU A 371 11.72 20.15 13.44
N GLN A 372 12.11 21.13 14.27
CA GLN A 372 13.19 20.96 15.25
C GLN A 372 12.87 19.84 16.24
N LEU A 373 11.66 19.81 16.79
CA LEU A 373 11.24 18.73 17.70
C LEU A 373 11.35 17.35 17.04
N VAL A 374 10.92 17.21 15.78
CA VAL A 374 10.99 15.94 15.04
C VAL A 374 12.44 15.50 14.81
N GLN A 375 13.33 16.44 14.48
CA GLN A 375 14.75 16.17 14.34
C GLN A 375 15.38 15.76 15.67
N ASP A 376 15.03 16.41 16.77
CA ASP A 376 15.54 16.08 18.11
C ASP A 376 15.05 14.69 18.56
N LEU A 377 13.79 14.35 18.31
CA LEU A 377 13.24 13.02 18.58
C LEU A 377 13.93 11.92 17.78
N LEU A 378 14.21 12.17 16.49
CA LEU A 378 14.97 11.22 15.67
C LEU A 378 16.41 11.08 16.19
N ARG A 379 17.06 12.18 16.55
CA ARG A 379 18.42 12.17 17.11
C ARG A 379 18.45 11.40 18.43
N ASP A 380 17.52 11.68 19.34
CA ASP A 380 17.39 10.94 20.61
C ASP A 380 17.20 9.43 20.38
N TYR A 381 16.36 9.06 19.40
CA TYR A 381 16.14 7.65 19.08
C TYR A 381 17.40 6.97 18.52
N LEU A 382 18.20 7.70 17.74
CA LEU A 382 19.47 7.19 17.20
C LEU A 382 20.59 7.12 18.25
N GLU A 383 20.57 7.99 19.26
CA GLU A 383 21.54 8.01 20.35
C GLU A 383 21.23 6.97 21.42
N ASN A 384 19.98 6.87 21.83
CA ASN A 384 19.55 6.09 22.99
C ASN A 384 18.86 4.76 22.65
N GLY A 385 18.35 4.60 21.43
CA GLY A 385 17.62 3.41 20.99
C GLY A 385 16.24 3.27 21.62
N PRO A 386 15.56 2.15 21.36
CA PRO A 386 14.31 1.80 22.03
C PRO A 386 14.57 1.26 23.45
N THR A 387 13.59 1.40 24.33
CA THR A 387 13.59 0.74 25.64
C THR A 387 13.14 -0.72 25.50
N ALA A 388 13.46 -1.54 26.52
CA ALA A 388 13.01 -2.94 26.58
C ALA A 388 11.47 -3.06 26.61
N ALA A 389 10.77 -2.11 27.25
CA ALA A 389 9.32 -2.07 27.31
C ALA A 389 8.71 -1.77 25.93
N GLU A 390 9.18 -0.73 25.24
CA GLU A 390 8.74 -0.39 23.88
C GLU A 390 8.96 -1.57 22.90
N LEU A 391 10.13 -2.22 23.00
CA LEU A 391 10.44 -3.38 22.16
C LEU A 391 9.47 -4.55 22.42
N ALA A 392 9.16 -4.84 23.70
CA ALA A 392 8.21 -5.89 24.06
C ALA A 392 6.79 -5.59 23.53
N ASP A 393 6.36 -4.34 23.62
CA ASP A 393 5.07 -3.90 23.13
C ASP A 393 4.99 -3.96 21.60
N ALA A 394 5.99 -3.46 20.89
CA ALA A 394 6.06 -3.50 19.43
C ALA A 394 6.09 -4.95 18.89
N LYS A 395 6.81 -5.86 19.55
CA LYS A 395 6.79 -7.30 19.23
C LYS A 395 5.39 -7.89 19.37
N ARG A 396 4.72 -7.60 20.49
CA ARG A 396 3.37 -8.12 20.78
C ARG A 396 2.36 -7.61 19.74
N GLU A 397 2.42 -6.32 19.38
CA GLU A 397 1.56 -5.73 18.39
C GLU A 397 1.83 -6.29 16.99
N SER A 398 3.10 -6.38 16.58
CA SER A 398 3.50 -6.95 15.30
C SER A 398 3.05 -8.40 15.15
N LEU A 399 3.20 -9.21 16.21
CA LEU A 399 2.71 -10.59 16.23
C LEU A 399 1.20 -10.70 16.12
N GLY A 400 0.47 -9.81 16.78
CA GLY A 400 -0.99 -9.78 16.74
C GLY A 400 -1.55 -9.34 15.38
N SER A 401 -0.90 -8.40 14.70
CA SER A 401 -1.35 -7.86 13.43
C SER A 401 -0.84 -8.63 12.20
N PHE A 402 0.29 -9.33 12.30
CA PHE A 402 0.90 -10.01 11.15
C PHE A 402 -0.02 -11.03 10.45
N PRO A 403 -0.83 -11.86 11.15
CA PRO A 403 -1.76 -12.76 10.48
C PRO A 403 -2.73 -12.05 9.52
N LEU A 404 -3.04 -10.77 9.77
CA LEU A 404 -3.90 -9.98 8.89
C LEU A 404 -3.28 -9.71 7.52
N THR A 405 -1.95 -9.76 7.41
CA THR A 405 -1.23 -9.60 6.13
C THR A 405 -1.44 -10.78 5.17
N ALA A 406 -1.99 -11.89 5.66
CA ALA A 406 -2.33 -13.10 4.92
C ALA A 406 -3.80 -13.51 5.15
N ALA A 407 -4.70 -12.56 5.46
CA ALA A 407 -6.10 -12.84 5.79
C ALA A 407 -7.02 -13.01 4.58
N SER A 408 -6.56 -12.71 3.37
CA SER A 408 -7.34 -12.86 2.13
C SER A 408 -6.47 -13.31 0.96
N ASN A 409 -7.08 -13.91 -0.06
CA ASN A 409 -6.36 -14.27 -1.29
C ASN A 409 -5.65 -13.06 -1.91
N SER A 410 -6.30 -11.89 -1.93
CA SER A 410 -5.69 -10.64 -2.43
C SER A 410 -4.45 -10.22 -1.66
N ALA A 411 -4.48 -10.36 -0.32
CA ALA A 411 -3.32 -10.07 0.51
C ALA A 411 -2.19 -11.06 0.24
N ILE A 412 -2.50 -12.35 0.20
CA ILE A 412 -1.51 -13.42 -0.04
C ILE A 412 -0.90 -13.29 -1.43
N VAL A 413 -1.71 -13.10 -2.50
CA VAL A 413 -1.16 -12.95 -3.86
C VAL A 413 -0.25 -11.73 -3.98
N GLY A 414 -0.54 -10.66 -3.21
CA GLY A 414 0.35 -9.50 -3.10
C GLY A 414 1.71 -9.85 -2.50
N GLN A 415 1.73 -10.65 -1.43
CA GLN A 415 2.97 -11.13 -0.81
C GLN A 415 3.75 -12.07 -1.75
N LEU A 416 3.07 -13.03 -2.38
CA LEU A 416 3.71 -13.93 -3.34
C LEU A 416 4.32 -13.16 -4.52
N ALA A 417 3.61 -12.15 -5.04
CA ALA A 417 4.11 -11.29 -6.10
C ALA A 417 5.38 -10.53 -5.66
N ALA A 418 5.41 -10.00 -4.44
CA ALA A 418 6.59 -9.32 -3.91
C ALA A 418 7.76 -10.30 -3.68
N ILE A 419 7.51 -11.46 -3.07
CA ILE A 419 8.51 -12.51 -2.87
C ILE A 419 9.15 -12.91 -4.22
N GLY A 420 8.33 -13.17 -5.22
CA GLY A 420 8.82 -13.57 -6.52
C GLY A 420 9.54 -12.47 -7.29
N PHE A 421 9.02 -11.24 -7.26
CA PHE A 421 9.59 -10.10 -7.99
C PHE A 421 10.95 -9.66 -7.42
N TYR A 422 11.08 -9.64 -6.10
CA TYR A 422 12.33 -9.26 -5.43
C TYR A 422 13.25 -10.45 -5.14
N ASP A 423 12.90 -11.64 -5.65
CA ASP A 423 13.66 -12.89 -5.49
C ASP A 423 13.97 -13.24 -4.03
N MET A 424 12.99 -13.04 -3.16
CA MET A 424 13.10 -13.34 -1.74
C MET A 424 12.87 -14.85 -1.49
N PRO A 425 13.39 -15.41 -0.39
CA PRO A 425 13.11 -16.79 0.00
C PRO A 425 11.61 -17.08 0.14
N LEU A 426 11.14 -18.26 -0.25
CA LEU A 426 9.72 -18.64 -0.10
C LEU A 426 9.29 -18.67 1.38
N SER A 427 10.23 -18.93 2.29
CA SER A 427 10.02 -18.87 3.74
C SER A 427 10.00 -17.44 4.31
N TRP A 428 10.22 -16.41 3.48
CA TRP A 428 10.41 -15.03 3.95
C TRP A 428 9.38 -14.56 4.97
N MET A 429 8.11 -14.87 4.77
CA MET A 429 7.06 -14.41 5.71
C MET A 429 7.18 -15.08 7.09
N SER A 430 7.51 -16.37 7.14
CA SER A 430 7.71 -17.09 8.40
C SER A 430 9.02 -16.69 9.08
N ASP A 431 10.10 -16.59 8.31
CA ASP A 431 11.42 -16.22 8.80
C ASP A 431 11.42 -14.79 9.34
N PHE A 432 10.78 -13.85 8.62
CA PHE A 432 10.65 -12.46 9.04
C PHE A 432 10.05 -12.32 10.44
N MET A 433 8.97 -13.04 10.74
CA MET A 433 8.36 -12.96 12.06
C MET A 433 9.17 -13.67 13.15
N GLN A 434 9.88 -14.73 12.80
CA GLN A 434 10.82 -15.38 13.75
C GLN A 434 11.98 -14.43 14.07
N GLU A 435 12.55 -13.78 13.06
CA GLU A 435 13.60 -12.78 13.24
C GLU A 435 13.12 -11.60 14.09
N VAL A 436 11.95 -11.03 13.79
CA VAL A 436 11.35 -9.93 14.57
C VAL A 436 11.20 -10.33 16.06
N GLN A 437 10.78 -11.56 16.34
CA GLN A 437 10.65 -12.05 17.71
C GLN A 437 11.99 -12.20 18.43
N ALA A 438 13.03 -12.60 17.72
CA ALA A 438 14.37 -12.85 18.27
C ALA A 438 15.17 -11.56 18.54
N LEU A 439 14.82 -10.42 17.91
CA LEU A 439 15.55 -9.17 18.01
C LEU A 439 15.73 -8.67 19.44
N THR A 440 16.89 -8.11 19.75
CA THR A 440 17.17 -7.40 21.01
C THR A 440 17.14 -5.89 20.80
N VAL A 441 17.12 -5.13 21.90
CA VAL A 441 17.21 -3.66 21.89
C VAL A 441 18.48 -3.22 21.15
N GLU A 442 19.60 -3.86 21.45
CA GLU A 442 20.92 -3.54 20.87
C GLU A 442 20.94 -3.77 19.36
N GLN A 443 20.29 -4.85 18.87
CA GLN A 443 20.22 -5.15 17.44
C GLN A 443 19.37 -4.12 16.69
N VAL A 444 18.21 -3.75 17.24
CA VAL A 444 17.35 -2.70 16.67
C VAL A 444 18.08 -1.35 16.64
N HIS A 445 18.69 -0.97 17.76
CA HIS A 445 19.45 0.29 17.87
C HIS A 445 20.61 0.32 16.86
N ALA A 446 21.43 -0.73 16.81
CA ALA A 446 22.55 -0.83 15.89
C ALA A 446 22.11 -0.78 14.41
N ALA A 447 20.98 -1.38 14.04
CA ALA A 447 20.44 -1.30 12.69
C ALA A 447 20.07 0.15 12.33
N PHE A 448 19.38 0.86 13.21
CA PHE A 448 19.07 2.28 13.00
C PHE A 448 20.32 3.14 12.82
N GLN A 449 21.35 2.94 13.64
CA GLN A 449 22.61 3.68 13.52
C GLN A 449 23.38 3.37 12.22
N ARG A 450 23.26 2.15 11.67
CA ARG A 450 23.87 1.82 10.37
C ARG A 450 23.16 2.48 9.19
N HIS A 451 21.85 2.58 9.26
CA HIS A 451 21.02 3.00 8.12
C HIS A 451 20.62 4.47 8.15
N LEU A 452 20.66 5.13 9.31
CA LEU A 452 20.20 6.51 9.45
C LEU A 452 21.31 7.42 10.03
N ASN A 453 21.41 8.61 9.44
CA ASN A 453 22.26 9.69 9.91
C ASN A 453 21.44 10.98 9.97
N PRO A 454 21.16 11.55 11.15
CA PRO A 454 20.32 12.73 11.29
C PRO A 454 20.90 13.99 10.61
N GLU A 455 22.21 14.00 10.34
CA GLU A 455 22.90 15.11 9.67
C GLU A 455 22.83 15.00 8.11
N GLN A 456 22.22 13.94 7.57
CA GLN A 456 22.08 13.69 6.12
C GLN A 456 20.63 13.67 5.63
N LEU A 457 19.77 14.38 6.33
CA LEU A 457 18.37 14.47 5.95
C LEU A 457 18.16 15.44 4.78
N VAL A 458 17.35 15.02 3.82
CA VAL A 458 16.71 15.90 2.84
C VAL A 458 15.39 16.32 3.46
N ILE A 459 15.21 17.63 3.64
CA ILE A 459 14.03 18.22 4.27
C ILE A 459 13.32 19.10 3.24
N VAL A 460 12.03 18.88 3.09
CA VAL A 460 11.17 19.72 2.24
C VAL A 460 9.99 20.20 3.07
N THR A 461 9.77 21.50 3.06
CA THR A 461 8.61 22.14 3.68
C THR A 461 7.79 22.87 2.62
N VAL A 462 6.45 22.75 2.67
CA VAL A 462 5.53 23.43 1.77
C VAL A 462 4.45 24.11 2.59
N GLY A 463 4.41 25.42 2.55
CA GLY A 463 3.48 26.24 3.33
C GLY A 463 3.82 27.73 3.24
N PRO A 464 3.10 28.61 3.95
CA PRO A 464 3.40 30.02 3.91
C PRO A 464 4.59 30.39 4.80
N THR A 465 5.33 31.40 4.40
CA THR A 465 6.31 32.08 5.26
C THR A 465 5.60 33.01 6.23
N VAL A 466 5.61 32.65 7.50
CA VAL A 466 4.93 33.43 8.57
C VAL A 466 5.83 33.57 9.80
N GLU A 467 5.49 34.52 10.69
CA GLU A 467 6.14 34.63 11.99
C GLU A 467 5.98 33.33 12.78
N GLN A 468 7.08 32.83 13.32
CA GLN A 468 7.12 31.54 14.01
C GLN A 468 6.90 31.72 15.52
N LEU A 469 6.16 30.79 16.09
CA LEU A 469 5.88 30.69 17.52
C LEU A 469 6.68 29.57 18.16
N PRO A 470 6.98 29.68 19.46
CA PRO A 470 7.61 28.58 20.20
C PRO A 470 6.65 27.40 20.35
N LEU A 471 7.21 26.21 20.63
CA LEU A 471 6.40 25.04 20.94
C LEU A 471 5.50 25.30 22.17
N PRO A 472 4.26 24.84 22.14
CA PRO A 472 3.45 24.77 23.34
C PRO A 472 4.06 23.80 24.35
N GLU A 473 3.91 24.11 25.65
CA GLU A 473 4.33 23.21 26.72
C GLU A 473 3.63 21.84 26.59
N PRO A 474 4.33 20.74 26.85
CA PRO A 474 3.73 19.42 26.81
C PRO A 474 2.67 19.26 27.91
N VAL A 475 1.49 18.77 27.55
CA VAL A 475 0.43 18.45 28.49
C VAL A 475 0.64 17.05 29.03
N ASP A 476 0.79 16.93 30.34
CA ASP A 476 0.80 15.61 31.00
C ASP A 476 -0.65 15.11 31.13
N ARG A 477 -1.03 14.18 30.27
CA ARG A 477 -2.37 13.57 30.30
C ARG A 477 -2.49 12.43 31.30
N SER A 478 -1.41 12.00 31.93
CA SER A 478 -1.47 10.98 32.99
C SER A 478 -2.28 11.46 34.22
N THR A 479 -2.46 12.76 34.36
CA THR A 479 -3.21 13.41 35.42
C THR A 479 -4.67 13.72 35.08
N VAL A 480 -5.11 13.52 33.84
CA VAL A 480 -6.51 13.74 33.44
C VAL A 480 -7.30 12.47 33.78
N SER A 481 -7.90 12.46 34.99
CA SER A 481 -8.87 11.44 35.36
C SER A 481 -9.99 11.39 34.31
N ALA A 482 -10.34 10.17 33.86
CA ALA A 482 -11.47 9.94 32.96
C ALA A 482 -12.71 10.68 33.55
N PRO A 483 -13.50 11.40 32.73
CA PRO A 483 -14.71 12.01 33.23
C PRO A 483 -15.59 10.90 33.80
N ALA A 484 -16.01 11.10 35.07
CA ALA A 484 -16.87 10.17 35.79
C ALA A 484 -18.05 9.79 34.88
N GLY A 485 -18.19 8.50 34.60
CA GLY A 485 -19.17 7.98 33.67
C GLY A 485 -20.56 8.53 33.97
N ARG A 486 -21.20 9.10 32.95
CA ARG A 486 -22.64 9.32 32.99
C ARG A 486 -23.29 7.94 33.01
N GLN A 487 -23.87 7.60 34.17
CA GLN A 487 -24.81 6.51 34.28
C GLN A 487 -26.01 6.83 33.37
N HIS A 488 -26.23 6.00 32.38
CA HIS A 488 -27.50 5.95 31.64
C HIS A 488 -28.17 4.61 31.88
#